data_90563a1e574e2da999faffd972d40cda
#
_entry.id   90563a1e574e2da999faffd972d40cda
#
_cell.length_a   1.000
_cell.length_b   1.000
_cell.length_c   1.000
_cell.angle_alpha   90.00
_cell.angle_beta   90.00
_cell.angle_gamma   90.00
#
_symmetry.space_group_name_H-M   'P 1'
#
loop_
_entity.id
_entity.type
_entity.pdbx_description
1 polymer ?
#
loop_
_entity_poly.entity_id
_entity_poly.type
_entity_poly.pdbx_seq_one_letter_code
_entity_poly.pdbx_strand_id
1 'polypeptide(L)'
;DALQDGIHHWNLLHPDRTYARYAEKDYEKIADNLIAYQNEDGGWLKNMDWAGVLNIDSIKAGLKDGQKRSTLDNRNTFSQIEYLADVYTLTKKQKYRAASEKGLRYLLSTQKDNGGWRGWDVDAVTFNDDVTTGTLELFRNILQGDSSFLWLDSGMLNAIQKSYDKGLAVVLKTQYVQNGVKTAWAQQYDNETLVPVKARTFELPGLTAWESTAITIFLMGIKNPSEEVIQAIEAAIAWFNNSKIEGIRIERVPLQGKDIINHEYPYDNVVVKDETAPAIWSRFYELSDNRPFMAKRSGEKVWKLSDVNAERRTGYDWYGYWPVEALKMYKEWKKQFKH
;
A
#
# COMPACT_ATOMS: atom_id res chain seq x y z
N ASP A 1 -6.39 5.39 10.62
CA ASP A 1 -7.26 6.36 9.97
C ASP A 1 -7.11 6.23 8.45
N ALA A 2 -8.18 5.86 7.76
CA ALA A 2 -8.17 5.51 6.34
C ALA A 2 -7.69 6.66 5.41
N LEU A 3 -7.89 7.91 5.82
CA LEU A 3 -7.55 9.09 5.01
C LEU A 3 -6.17 9.69 5.30
N GLN A 4 -5.44 9.17 6.29
CA GLN A 4 -4.21 9.81 6.79
C GLN A 4 -3.06 9.79 5.77
N ASP A 5 -2.98 8.80 4.93
CA ASP A 5 -1.86 8.69 3.98
C ASP A 5 -1.85 9.86 2.97
N GLY A 6 -3.01 10.16 2.38
CA GLY A 6 -3.17 11.33 1.50
C GLY A 6 -2.84 12.65 2.20
N ILE A 7 -3.32 12.83 3.44
CA ILE A 7 -3.04 14.01 4.26
C ILE A 7 -1.55 14.12 4.58
N HIS A 8 -0.90 13.01 4.92
CA HIS A 8 0.54 12.99 5.18
C HIS A 8 1.34 13.49 3.98
N HIS A 9 1.07 12.97 2.79
CA HIS A 9 1.76 13.39 1.57
C HIS A 9 1.47 14.84 1.19
N TRP A 10 0.23 15.31 1.37
CA TRP A 10 -0.10 16.73 1.22
C TRP A 10 0.75 17.61 2.15
N ASN A 11 0.88 17.21 3.41
CA ASN A 11 1.64 17.96 4.40
C ASN A 11 3.12 18.08 4.07
N LEU A 12 3.72 17.03 3.49
CA LEU A 12 5.10 17.07 3.02
C LEU A 12 5.32 18.11 1.92
N LEU A 13 4.31 18.35 1.07
CA LEU A 13 4.36 19.32 -0.01
C LEU A 13 3.95 20.75 0.44
N HIS A 14 3.28 20.87 1.59
CA HIS A 14 2.74 22.12 2.11
C HIS A 14 3.12 22.30 3.60
N PRO A 15 4.41 22.42 3.94
CA PRO A 15 4.85 22.48 5.33
C PRO A 15 4.33 23.70 6.09
N ASP A 16 4.12 24.82 5.39
CA ASP A 16 3.73 26.11 5.95
C ASP A 16 2.20 26.39 5.88
N ARG A 17 1.38 25.34 5.91
CA ARG A 17 -0.07 25.47 5.82
C ARG A 17 -0.64 26.26 7.01
N THR A 18 -1.49 27.24 6.70
CA THR A 18 -2.12 28.16 7.69
C THR A 18 -3.65 28.13 7.66
N TYR A 19 -4.25 27.33 6.78
CA TYR A 19 -5.70 27.24 6.62
C TYR A 19 -6.35 26.41 7.74
N ALA A 20 -7.65 26.69 7.99
CA ALA A 20 -8.44 25.93 8.95
C ALA A 20 -8.68 24.48 8.49
N ARG A 21 -8.86 23.58 9.44
CA ARG A 21 -9.17 22.17 9.18
C ARG A 21 -10.36 21.70 9.99
N TYR A 22 -11.15 20.83 9.40
CA TYR A 22 -12.25 20.15 10.09
C TYR A 22 -11.70 19.13 11.13
N ALA A 23 -12.36 19.06 12.28
CA ALA A 23 -12.08 18.02 13.28
C ALA A 23 -12.78 16.70 12.88
N GLU A 24 -12.40 15.58 13.51
CA GLU A 24 -13.02 14.27 13.24
C GLU A 24 -14.54 14.27 13.41
N LYS A 25 -15.04 15.01 14.40
CA LYS A 25 -16.51 15.17 14.63
C LYS A 25 -17.23 15.85 13.47
N ASP A 26 -16.51 16.60 12.63
CA ASP A 26 -17.06 17.25 11.43
C ASP A 26 -17.08 16.30 10.22
N TYR A 27 -17.29 15.01 10.45
CA TYR A 27 -17.19 13.94 9.46
C TYR A 27 -18.04 14.19 8.19
N GLU A 28 -19.19 14.86 8.31
CA GLU A 28 -20.00 15.20 7.13
C GLU A 28 -19.31 16.24 6.24
N LYS A 29 -18.63 17.22 6.83
CA LYS A 29 -17.89 18.25 6.06
C LYS A 29 -16.68 17.63 5.36
N ILE A 30 -16.01 16.68 6.01
CA ILE A 30 -14.93 15.90 5.40
C ILE A 30 -15.48 15.05 4.25
N ALA A 31 -16.63 14.40 4.44
CA ALA A 31 -17.28 13.63 3.38
C ALA A 31 -17.72 14.52 2.20
N ASP A 32 -18.18 15.74 2.46
CA ASP A 32 -18.50 16.71 1.41
C ASP A 32 -17.25 17.14 0.63
N ASN A 33 -16.11 17.31 1.31
CA ASN A 33 -14.83 17.51 0.63
C ASN A 33 -14.47 16.32 -0.26
N LEU A 34 -14.64 15.07 0.23
CA LEU A 34 -14.37 13.88 -0.57
C LEU A 34 -15.21 13.87 -1.85
N ILE A 35 -16.51 14.20 -1.77
CA ILE A 35 -17.37 14.31 -2.95
C ILE A 35 -16.86 15.37 -3.91
N ALA A 36 -16.44 16.54 -3.41
CA ALA A 36 -15.92 17.63 -4.24
C ALA A 36 -14.60 17.27 -4.94
N TYR A 37 -13.76 16.43 -4.31
CA TYR A 37 -12.53 15.92 -4.92
C TYR A 37 -12.75 14.72 -5.85
N GLN A 38 -13.90 14.03 -5.78
CA GLN A 38 -14.18 12.87 -6.62
C GLN A 38 -14.18 13.22 -8.10
N ASN A 39 -13.46 12.45 -8.90
CA ASN A 39 -13.43 12.61 -10.35
C ASN A 39 -14.69 12.03 -11.02
N GLU A 40 -14.91 12.40 -12.27
CA GLU A 40 -16.07 11.91 -13.05
C GLU A 40 -16.07 10.39 -13.24
N ASP A 41 -14.89 9.76 -13.28
CA ASP A 41 -14.74 8.31 -13.38
C ASP A 41 -15.07 7.56 -12.07
N GLY A 42 -15.24 8.30 -10.97
CA GLY A 42 -15.60 7.75 -9.65
C GLY A 42 -14.43 7.56 -8.69
N GLY A 43 -13.20 7.65 -9.17
CA GLY A 43 -12.01 7.59 -8.33
C GLY A 43 -11.61 8.98 -7.77
N TRP A 44 -10.50 9.00 -7.07
CA TRP A 44 -9.93 10.22 -6.50
C TRP A 44 -8.49 10.43 -6.95
N LEU A 45 -8.13 11.70 -7.11
CA LEU A 45 -6.73 12.11 -7.17
C LEU A 45 -6.08 11.93 -5.79
N LYS A 46 -4.77 11.73 -5.74
CA LYS A 46 -4.06 11.44 -4.49
C LYS A 46 -3.47 12.66 -3.80
N ASN A 47 -3.06 12.50 -2.55
CA ASN A 47 -2.25 13.45 -1.79
C ASN A 47 -2.96 14.78 -1.55
N MET A 48 -4.16 14.74 -1.00
CA MET A 48 -4.95 15.91 -0.63
C MET A 48 -5.17 15.99 0.88
N ASP A 49 -5.33 17.21 1.40
CA ASP A 49 -5.85 17.40 2.76
C ASP A 49 -7.38 17.35 2.74
N TRP A 50 -7.92 16.16 2.86
CA TRP A 50 -9.37 15.90 2.85
C TRP A 50 -10.12 16.65 3.95
N ALA A 51 -9.45 17.00 5.05
CA ALA A 51 -10.02 17.74 6.17
C ALA A 51 -9.79 19.26 6.06
N GLY A 52 -9.08 19.74 5.05
CA GLY A 52 -8.80 21.17 4.86
C GLY A 52 -10.05 21.96 4.49
N VAL A 53 -10.20 23.16 5.07
CA VAL A 53 -11.20 24.15 4.64
C VAL A 53 -10.59 24.95 3.49
N LEU A 54 -10.71 24.42 2.29
CA LEU A 54 -10.00 24.88 1.09
C LEU A 54 -10.96 25.13 -0.08
N ASN A 55 -10.58 25.99 -1.00
CA ASN A 55 -11.27 26.10 -2.28
C ASN A 55 -10.82 24.95 -3.20
N ILE A 56 -11.60 23.88 -3.21
CA ILE A 56 -11.27 22.64 -3.93
C ILE A 56 -11.20 22.86 -5.44
N ASP A 57 -12.09 23.68 -6.00
CA ASP A 57 -12.08 23.99 -7.44
C ASP A 57 -10.79 24.69 -7.85
N SER A 58 -10.32 25.64 -7.04
CA SER A 58 -9.05 26.33 -7.28
C SER A 58 -7.86 25.39 -7.17
N ILE A 59 -7.87 24.46 -6.21
CA ILE A 59 -6.83 23.43 -6.07
C ILE A 59 -6.81 22.53 -7.30
N LYS A 60 -7.96 22.00 -7.72
CA LYS A 60 -8.07 21.11 -8.90
C LYS A 60 -7.64 21.85 -10.18
N ALA A 61 -7.99 23.12 -10.32
CA ALA A 61 -7.57 23.92 -11.47
C ALA A 61 -6.06 24.15 -11.52
N GLY A 62 -5.41 24.30 -10.37
CA GLY A 62 -3.96 24.51 -10.26
C GLY A 62 -3.09 23.27 -10.46
N LEU A 63 -3.69 22.05 -10.45
CA LEU A 63 -2.96 20.82 -10.66
C LEU A 63 -2.54 20.64 -12.12
N LYS A 64 -1.37 20.04 -12.34
CA LYS A 64 -0.94 19.58 -13.68
C LYS A 64 -1.83 18.41 -14.11
N ASP A 65 -2.04 18.23 -15.42
CA ASP A 65 -2.94 17.19 -15.94
C ASP A 65 -2.62 15.77 -15.43
N GLY A 66 -1.33 15.40 -15.34
CA GLY A 66 -0.93 14.13 -14.77
C GLY A 66 -1.31 13.92 -13.30
N GLN A 67 -1.53 14.99 -12.53
CA GLN A 67 -1.91 14.94 -11.12
C GLN A 67 -3.43 14.83 -10.90
N LYS A 68 -4.23 15.09 -11.94
CA LYS A 68 -5.71 15.09 -11.86
C LYS A 68 -6.34 13.71 -11.97
N ARG A 69 -5.56 12.72 -12.40
CA ARG A 69 -6.09 11.35 -12.63
C ARG A 69 -6.44 10.65 -11.32
N SER A 70 -7.46 9.83 -11.38
CA SER A 70 -7.79 8.89 -10.31
C SER A 70 -6.72 7.82 -10.15
N THR A 71 -6.47 7.41 -8.92
CA THR A 71 -5.45 6.40 -8.60
C THR A 71 -5.76 5.69 -7.28
N LEU A 72 -5.17 4.50 -7.10
CA LEU A 72 -5.18 3.74 -5.85
C LEU A 72 -3.89 3.92 -5.05
N ASP A 73 -2.90 4.60 -5.61
CA ASP A 73 -1.60 4.86 -5.00
C ASP A 73 -1.74 5.64 -3.68
N ASN A 74 -0.85 5.41 -2.71
CA ASN A 74 -0.93 5.99 -1.38
C ASN A 74 -2.26 5.72 -0.67
N ARG A 75 -2.74 4.48 -0.71
CA ARG A 75 -4.01 4.02 -0.10
C ARG A 75 -5.23 4.83 -0.53
N ASN A 76 -5.21 5.35 -1.73
CA ASN A 76 -6.22 6.25 -2.27
C ASN A 76 -7.40 5.49 -2.91
N THR A 77 -8.53 6.14 -3.07
CA THR A 77 -9.79 5.67 -3.64
C THR A 77 -10.51 4.68 -2.73
N PHE A 78 -9.96 3.53 -2.40
CA PHE A 78 -10.64 2.58 -1.51
C PHE A 78 -10.88 3.16 -0.10
N SER A 79 -9.96 3.96 0.42
CA SER A 79 -10.12 4.65 1.71
C SER A 79 -11.28 5.67 1.70
N GLN A 80 -11.45 6.42 0.61
CA GLN A 80 -12.55 7.37 0.45
C GLN A 80 -13.90 6.66 0.32
N ILE A 81 -13.93 5.52 -0.38
CA ILE A 81 -15.15 4.68 -0.51
C ILE A 81 -15.62 4.22 0.87
N GLU A 82 -14.72 3.69 1.70
CA GLU A 82 -15.02 3.25 3.07
C GLU A 82 -15.53 4.41 3.92
N TYR A 83 -14.83 5.53 3.93
CA TYR A 83 -15.22 6.72 4.70
C TYR A 83 -16.64 7.21 4.34
N LEU A 84 -16.96 7.28 3.05
CA LEU A 84 -18.27 7.70 2.58
C LEU A 84 -19.37 6.70 2.94
N ALA A 85 -19.09 5.41 2.92
CA ALA A 85 -20.02 4.37 3.36
C ALA A 85 -20.30 4.47 4.87
N ASP A 86 -19.30 4.73 5.68
CA ASP A 86 -19.43 4.95 7.13
C ASP A 86 -20.29 6.18 7.42
N VAL A 87 -20.00 7.30 6.74
CA VAL A 87 -20.79 8.54 6.91
C VAL A 87 -22.23 8.35 6.43
N TYR A 88 -22.47 7.58 5.35
CA TYR A 88 -23.83 7.21 4.95
C TYR A 88 -24.52 6.38 6.05
N THR A 89 -23.84 5.44 6.65
CA THR A 89 -24.39 4.60 7.72
C THR A 89 -24.87 5.43 8.91
N LEU A 90 -24.12 6.48 9.26
CA LEU A 90 -24.45 7.40 10.34
C LEU A 90 -25.59 8.37 9.98
N THR A 91 -25.60 8.89 8.75
CA THR A 91 -26.44 10.04 8.37
C THR A 91 -27.64 9.67 7.51
N LYS A 92 -27.60 8.54 6.81
CA LYS A 92 -28.55 8.09 5.78
C LYS A 92 -28.72 9.06 4.60
N LYS A 93 -27.77 10.01 4.43
CA LYS A 93 -27.81 10.98 3.32
C LYS A 93 -27.34 10.32 2.02
N GLN A 94 -28.22 10.26 1.02
CA GLN A 94 -28.02 9.52 -0.23
C GLN A 94 -26.79 9.97 -1.04
N LYS A 95 -26.38 11.23 -0.92
CA LYS A 95 -25.18 11.74 -1.60
C LYS A 95 -23.91 10.94 -1.23
N TYR A 96 -23.77 10.52 0.03
CA TYR A 96 -22.61 9.75 0.48
C TYR A 96 -22.62 8.32 -0.04
N ARG A 97 -23.79 7.67 -0.02
CA ARG A 97 -23.99 6.36 -0.65
C ARG A 97 -23.69 6.41 -2.14
N ALA A 98 -24.23 7.39 -2.86
CA ALA A 98 -24.03 7.53 -4.30
C ALA A 98 -22.53 7.72 -4.66
N ALA A 99 -21.80 8.53 -3.90
CA ALA A 99 -20.39 8.74 -4.10
C ALA A 99 -19.55 7.49 -3.78
N SER A 100 -19.88 6.76 -2.70
CA SER A 100 -19.26 5.48 -2.36
C SER A 100 -19.49 4.43 -3.46
N GLU A 101 -20.73 4.30 -3.93
CA GLU A 101 -21.08 3.38 -5.03
C GLU A 101 -20.34 3.72 -6.33
N LYS A 102 -20.25 5.01 -6.66
CA LYS A 102 -19.49 5.47 -7.83
C LYS A 102 -18.02 5.09 -7.74
N GLY A 103 -17.42 5.19 -6.53
CA GLY A 103 -16.07 4.72 -6.26
C GLY A 103 -15.90 3.21 -6.42
N LEU A 104 -16.85 2.40 -5.93
CA LEU A 104 -16.85 0.95 -6.14
C LEU A 104 -16.89 0.60 -7.64
N ARG A 105 -17.69 1.30 -8.43
CA ARG A 105 -17.74 1.11 -9.89
C ARG A 105 -16.42 1.46 -10.55
N TYR A 106 -15.71 2.49 -10.09
CA TYR A 106 -14.36 2.80 -10.55
C TYR A 106 -13.40 1.63 -10.30
N LEU A 107 -13.39 1.06 -9.08
CA LEU A 107 -12.54 -0.09 -8.77
C LEU A 107 -12.85 -1.29 -9.68
N LEU A 108 -14.13 -1.60 -9.90
CA LEU A 108 -14.55 -2.70 -10.77
C LEU A 108 -14.14 -2.46 -12.23
N SER A 109 -14.29 -1.24 -12.75
CA SER A 109 -14.01 -0.90 -14.14
C SER A 109 -12.51 -0.80 -14.47
N THR A 110 -11.67 -0.56 -13.47
CA THR A 110 -10.21 -0.39 -13.64
C THR A 110 -9.41 -1.64 -13.32
N GLN A 111 -10.07 -2.72 -12.88
CA GLN A 111 -9.41 -3.99 -12.69
C GLN A 111 -8.88 -4.52 -14.04
N LYS A 112 -7.62 -4.92 -14.04
CA LYS A 112 -7.00 -5.55 -15.22
C LYS A 112 -7.56 -6.94 -15.47
N ASP A 113 -7.42 -7.43 -16.72
CA ASP A 113 -7.89 -8.76 -17.09
C ASP A 113 -7.22 -9.87 -16.27
N ASN A 114 -5.98 -9.67 -15.83
CA ASN A 114 -5.26 -10.58 -14.97
C ASN A 114 -5.72 -10.56 -13.48
N GLY A 115 -6.58 -9.61 -13.10
CA GLY A 115 -7.15 -9.49 -11.76
C GLY A 115 -6.52 -8.43 -10.86
N GLY A 116 -5.40 -7.82 -11.25
CA GLY A 116 -4.72 -6.77 -10.49
C GLY A 116 -5.18 -5.36 -10.84
N TRP A 117 -4.58 -4.38 -10.17
CA TRP A 117 -4.75 -2.94 -10.45
C TRP A 117 -3.40 -2.28 -10.66
N ARG A 118 -3.39 -1.21 -11.47
CA ARG A 118 -2.18 -0.43 -11.72
C ARG A 118 -1.87 0.54 -10.58
N GLY A 119 -0.56 0.79 -10.35
CA GLY A 119 -0.06 1.86 -9.52
C GLY A 119 0.08 3.20 -10.26
N TRP A 120 0.83 4.13 -9.63
CA TRP A 120 1.05 5.47 -10.18
C TRP A 120 2.13 5.51 -11.25
N ASP A 121 3.33 5.00 -10.93
CA ASP A 121 4.52 5.17 -11.77
C ASP A 121 4.54 4.29 -13.01
N VAL A 122 4.03 3.06 -12.91
CA VAL A 122 4.02 2.09 -14.01
C VAL A 122 2.65 1.47 -14.20
N ASP A 123 2.34 1.12 -15.44
CA ASP A 123 1.15 0.33 -15.77
C ASP A 123 1.46 -1.16 -15.62
N ALA A 124 1.40 -1.63 -14.39
CA ALA A 124 1.68 -3.01 -14.00
C ALA A 124 0.74 -3.44 -12.87
N VAL A 125 0.59 -4.74 -12.63
CA VAL A 125 -0.06 -5.24 -11.40
C VAL A 125 0.77 -4.77 -10.21
N THR A 126 0.21 -3.94 -9.35
CA THR A 126 0.93 -3.23 -8.30
C THR A 126 0.45 -3.63 -6.92
N PHE A 127 1.40 -4.04 -6.06
CA PHE A 127 1.18 -4.26 -4.62
C PHE A 127 1.73 -3.12 -3.76
N ASN A 128 2.60 -2.30 -4.34
CA ASN A 128 3.13 -1.10 -3.71
C ASN A 128 1.98 -0.19 -3.26
N ASP A 129 2.15 0.47 -2.12
CA ASP A 129 1.15 1.39 -1.52
C ASP A 129 -0.26 0.78 -1.39
N ASP A 130 -0.32 -0.52 -1.16
CA ASP A 130 -1.55 -1.32 -1.01
C ASP A 130 -2.52 -1.23 -2.20
N VAL A 131 -2.06 -0.91 -3.39
CA VAL A 131 -2.91 -0.71 -4.57
C VAL A 131 -3.85 -1.88 -4.81
N THR A 132 -3.33 -3.07 -5.05
CA THR A 132 -4.16 -4.27 -5.26
C THR A 132 -4.67 -4.82 -3.92
N THR A 133 -3.83 -4.87 -2.91
CA THR A 133 -4.16 -5.47 -1.61
C THR A 133 -5.25 -4.69 -0.87
N GLY A 134 -5.17 -3.35 -0.85
CA GLY A 134 -6.18 -2.51 -0.20
C GLY A 134 -7.56 -2.60 -0.88
N THR A 135 -7.58 -2.69 -2.22
CA THR A 135 -8.84 -2.92 -2.95
C THR A 135 -9.45 -4.28 -2.60
N LEU A 136 -8.63 -5.33 -2.55
CA LEU A 136 -9.09 -6.67 -2.18
C LEU A 136 -9.52 -6.75 -0.71
N GLU A 137 -8.89 -5.99 0.16
CA GLU A 137 -9.28 -5.90 1.56
C GLU A 137 -10.66 -5.26 1.72
N LEU A 138 -10.92 -4.15 1.02
CA LEU A 138 -12.26 -3.56 0.96
C LEU A 138 -13.30 -4.57 0.46
N PHE A 139 -13.03 -5.24 -0.65
CA PHE A 139 -13.95 -6.23 -1.23
C PHE A 139 -14.17 -7.41 -0.29
N ARG A 140 -13.12 -7.94 0.33
CA ARG A 140 -13.23 -8.99 1.36
C ARG A 140 -14.15 -8.56 2.51
N ASN A 141 -13.96 -7.36 3.04
CA ASN A 141 -14.75 -6.84 4.15
C ASN A 141 -16.25 -6.71 3.77
N ILE A 142 -16.53 -6.17 2.59
CA ILE A 142 -17.90 -6.11 2.04
C ILE A 142 -18.52 -7.51 1.96
N LEU A 143 -17.82 -8.46 1.36
CA LEU A 143 -18.29 -9.84 1.17
C LEU A 143 -18.44 -10.60 2.49
N GLN A 144 -17.68 -10.22 3.51
CA GLN A 144 -17.78 -10.77 4.87
C GLN A 144 -18.85 -10.07 5.74
N GLY A 145 -19.63 -9.16 5.16
CA GLY A 145 -20.80 -8.54 5.80
C GLY A 145 -20.51 -7.26 6.57
N ASP A 146 -19.56 -6.45 6.09
CA ASP A 146 -19.32 -5.11 6.64
C ASP A 146 -20.62 -4.31 6.71
N SER A 147 -20.97 -3.84 7.91
CA SER A 147 -22.23 -3.16 8.21
C SER A 147 -22.40 -1.84 7.43
N SER A 148 -21.31 -1.20 7.04
CA SER A 148 -21.33 0.05 6.28
C SER A 148 -21.75 -0.14 4.82
N PHE A 149 -21.77 -1.40 4.32
CA PHE A 149 -22.09 -1.75 2.94
C PHE A 149 -23.34 -2.63 2.78
N LEU A 150 -24.14 -2.84 3.83
CA LEU A 150 -25.36 -3.66 3.76
C LEU A 150 -26.44 -3.11 2.79
N TRP A 151 -26.26 -1.90 2.29
CA TRP A 151 -27.13 -1.27 1.30
C TRP A 151 -26.83 -1.68 -0.15
N LEU A 152 -25.75 -2.42 -0.39
CA LEU A 152 -25.40 -2.89 -1.73
C LEU A 152 -26.43 -3.93 -2.22
N ASP A 153 -26.83 -3.80 -3.48
CA ASP A 153 -27.70 -4.79 -4.12
C ASP A 153 -26.93 -6.05 -4.55
N SER A 154 -27.70 -7.09 -4.90
CA SER A 154 -27.12 -8.37 -5.32
C SER A 154 -26.29 -8.27 -6.60
N GLY A 155 -26.60 -7.36 -7.51
CA GLY A 155 -25.85 -7.14 -8.74
C GLY A 155 -24.45 -6.61 -8.42
N MET A 156 -24.32 -5.62 -7.56
CA MET A 156 -23.06 -5.06 -7.11
C MET A 156 -22.26 -6.09 -6.30
N LEU A 157 -22.89 -6.82 -5.38
CA LEU A 157 -22.23 -7.86 -4.60
C LEU A 157 -21.66 -8.97 -5.48
N ASN A 158 -22.40 -9.39 -6.53
CA ASN A 158 -21.92 -10.38 -7.50
C ASN A 158 -20.74 -9.84 -8.31
N ALA A 159 -20.76 -8.56 -8.71
CA ALA A 159 -19.63 -7.95 -9.41
C ALA A 159 -18.38 -7.87 -8.52
N ILE A 160 -18.55 -7.47 -7.26
CA ILE A 160 -17.47 -7.44 -6.26
C ILE A 160 -16.91 -8.86 -6.03
N GLN A 161 -17.77 -9.88 -5.89
CA GLN A 161 -17.33 -11.27 -5.71
C GLN A 161 -16.45 -11.72 -6.87
N LYS A 162 -16.90 -11.52 -8.12
CA LYS A 162 -16.12 -11.88 -9.31
C LYS A 162 -14.78 -11.15 -9.39
N SER A 163 -14.78 -9.86 -9.07
CA SER A 163 -13.56 -9.06 -9.05
C SER A 163 -12.60 -9.51 -7.94
N TYR A 164 -13.12 -9.80 -6.77
CA TYR A 164 -12.37 -10.34 -5.64
C TYR A 164 -11.71 -11.68 -5.97
N ASP A 165 -12.46 -12.61 -6.57
CA ASP A 165 -11.96 -13.93 -6.94
C ASP A 165 -10.81 -13.82 -7.95
N LYS A 166 -10.93 -12.95 -8.97
CA LYS A 166 -9.86 -12.65 -9.94
C LYS A 166 -8.63 -12.03 -9.25
N GLY A 167 -8.85 -11.10 -8.35
CA GLY A 167 -7.78 -10.43 -7.62
C GLY A 167 -7.05 -11.37 -6.66
N LEU A 168 -7.78 -12.20 -5.92
CA LEU A 168 -7.16 -13.22 -5.07
C LEU A 168 -6.35 -14.23 -5.91
N ALA A 169 -6.87 -14.63 -7.07
CA ALA A 169 -6.14 -15.53 -7.96
C ALA A 169 -4.82 -14.93 -8.43
N VAL A 170 -4.75 -13.64 -8.79
CA VAL A 170 -3.48 -13.01 -9.17
C VAL A 170 -2.53 -12.85 -7.99
N VAL A 171 -3.02 -12.60 -6.79
CA VAL A 171 -2.18 -12.60 -5.57
C VAL A 171 -1.51 -13.95 -5.39
N LEU A 172 -2.27 -15.04 -5.44
CA LEU A 172 -1.73 -16.40 -5.27
C LEU A 172 -0.78 -16.79 -6.41
N LYS A 173 -1.11 -16.42 -7.65
CA LYS A 173 -0.31 -16.73 -8.84
C LYS A 173 1.03 -15.98 -8.86
N THR A 174 1.08 -14.77 -8.33
CA THR A 174 2.29 -13.92 -8.32
C THR A 174 3.22 -14.19 -7.14
N GLN A 175 2.81 -15.02 -6.17
CA GLN A 175 3.73 -15.46 -5.13
C GLN A 175 4.93 -16.17 -5.75
N TYR A 176 6.11 -15.59 -5.54
CA TYR A 176 7.31 -15.99 -6.25
C TYR A 176 7.83 -17.35 -5.81
N VAL A 177 8.20 -18.18 -6.79
CA VAL A 177 8.84 -19.49 -6.54
C VAL A 177 10.35 -19.32 -6.78
N GLN A 178 11.12 -19.43 -5.71
CA GLN A 178 12.57 -19.32 -5.71
C GLN A 178 13.17 -20.70 -5.49
N ASN A 179 13.92 -21.22 -6.46
CA ASN A 179 14.53 -22.55 -6.38
C ASN A 179 13.54 -23.68 -6.03
N GLY A 180 12.34 -23.62 -6.59
CA GLY A 180 11.28 -24.61 -6.36
C GLY A 180 10.48 -24.41 -5.08
N VAL A 181 10.77 -23.37 -4.29
CA VAL A 181 10.08 -23.07 -3.04
C VAL A 181 9.26 -21.79 -3.19
N LYS A 182 7.98 -21.83 -2.83
CA LYS A 182 7.14 -20.62 -2.73
C LYS A 182 7.71 -19.71 -1.64
N THR A 183 7.74 -18.41 -1.91
CA THR A 183 8.33 -17.41 -1.01
C THR A 183 7.40 -16.24 -0.76
N ALA A 184 7.68 -15.10 -1.34
CA ALA A 184 7.05 -13.82 -1.08
C ALA A 184 6.66 -13.12 -2.40
N TRP A 185 6.44 -11.83 -2.36
CA TRP A 185 6.01 -11.04 -3.52
C TRP A 185 6.98 -9.91 -3.83
N ALA A 186 6.96 -9.49 -5.09
CA ALA A 186 7.58 -8.24 -5.55
C ALA A 186 6.57 -7.07 -5.45
N GLN A 187 7.04 -5.85 -5.65
CA GLN A 187 6.20 -4.64 -5.62
C GLN A 187 5.22 -4.57 -6.77
N GLN A 188 5.65 -4.94 -7.97
CA GLN A 188 4.82 -4.93 -9.17
C GLN A 188 5.23 -6.00 -10.15
N TYR A 189 4.28 -6.35 -11.04
CA TYR A 189 4.42 -7.43 -12.01
C TYR A 189 3.94 -6.99 -13.39
N ASP A 190 4.64 -7.44 -14.42
CA ASP A 190 4.23 -7.25 -15.80
C ASP A 190 2.80 -7.76 -16.04
N ASN A 191 2.02 -7.02 -16.83
CA ASN A 191 0.60 -7.31 -17.02
C ASN A 191 0.32 -8.62 -17.76
N GLU A 192 1.22 -9.06 -18.62
CA GLU A 192 1.05 -10.25 -19.47
C GLU A 192 1.75 -11.46 -18.88
N THR A 193 3.03 -11.29 -18.53
CA THR A 193 3.89 -12.39 -18.10
C THR A 193 3.80 -12.66 -16.60
N LEU A 194 3.33 -11.71 -15.82
CA LEU A 194 3.33 -11.72 -14.34
C LEU A 194 4.73 -11.97 -13.75
N VAL A 195 5.75 -11.46 -14.41
CA VAL A 195 7.13 -11.45 -13.94
C VAL A 195 7.38 -10.13 -13.17
N PRO A 196 8.13 -10.13 -12.06
CA PRO A 196 8.49 -8.91 -11.35
C PRO A 196 9.16 -7.88 -12.28
N VAL A 197 8.72 -6.62 -12.20
CA VAL A 197 9.27 -5.49 -12.97
C VAL A 197 9.63 -4.33 -12.07
N LYS A 198 10.49 -3.44 -12.54
CA LYS A 198 10.84 -2.21 -11.84
C LYS A 198 9.72 -1.18 -11.93
N ALA A 199 9.62 -0.28 -10.94
CA ALA A 199 8.82 0.94 -11.02
C ALA A 199 9.73 2.17 -11.23
N ARG A 200 10.07 2.93 -10.19
CA ARG A 200 11.05 4.01 -10.30
C ARG A 200 12.45 3.45 -10.53
N THR A 201 13.39 4.29 -10.97
CA THR A 201 14.74 3.85 -11.32
C THR A 201 15.43 3.02 -10.23
N PHE A 202 15.21 3.34 -8.97
CA PHE A 202 15.80 2.67 -7.80
C PHE A 202 14.92 1.55 -7.21
N GLU A 203 13.73 1.32 -7.73
CA GLU A 203 12.81 0.23 -7.34
C GLU A 203 12.95 -0.92 -8.33
N LEU A 204 14.04 -1.66 -8.19
CA LEU A 204 14.38 -2.78 -9.06
C LEU A 204 13.52 -4.02 -8.77
N PRO A 205 13.36 -4.94 -9.74
CA PRO A 205 12.67 -6.20 -9.48
C PRO A 205 13.34 -6.97 -8.34
N GLY A 206 12.54 -7.40 -7.37
CA GLY A 206 13.02 -8.15 -6.21
C GLY A 206 11.86 -8.55 -5.32
N LEU A 207 12.08 -9.51 -4.41
CA LEU A 207 11.14 -9.81 -3.35
C LEU A 207 11.17 -8.70 -2.31
N THR A 208 10.01 -8.30 -1.80
CA THR A 208 9.91 -7.16 -0.90
C THR A 208 9.28 -7.53 0.43
N ALA A 209 9.92 -7.15 1.53
CA ALA A 209 9.43 -7.46 2.87
C ALA A 209 8.19 -6.63 3.23
N TRP A 210 8.08 -5.40 2.80
CA TRP A 210 6.94 -4.53 3.12
C TRP A 210 5.65 -5.03 2.46
N GLU A 211 5.63 -5.10 1.14
CA GLU A 211 4.46 -5.50 0.36
C GLU A 211 4.05 -6.94 0.67
N SER A 212 5.02 -7.84 0.86
CA SER A 212 4.74 -9.22 1.27
C SER A 212 4.10 -9.30 2.65
N THR A 213 4.46 -8.40 3.58
CA THR A 213 3.80 -8.28 4.88
C THR A 213 2.33 -7.92 4.72
N ALA A 214 2.03 -6.87 3.96
CA ALA A 214 0.65 -6.42 3.73
C ALA A 214 -0.21 -7.52 3.07
N ILE A 215 0.34 -8.20 2.05
CA ILE A 215 -0.34 -9.31 1.38
C ILE A 215 -0.60 -10.47 2.36
N THR A 216 0.38 -10.83 3.17
CA THR A 216 0.24 -11.93 4.15
C THR A 216 -0.84 -11.60 5.19
N ILE A 217 -0.87 -10.38 5.71
CA ILE A 217 -1.90 -9.91 6.63
C ILE A 217 -3.29 -9.93 5.98
N PHE A 218 -3.40 -9.47 4.74
CA PHE A 218 -4.64 -9.57 3.96
C PHE A 218 -5.13 -11.01 3.85
N LEU A 219 -4.26 -11.95 3.48
CA LEU A 219 -4.61 -13.37 3.35
C LEU A 219 -5.05 -13.98 4.68
N MET A 220 -4.40 -13.64 5.79
CA MET A 220 -4.80 -14.10 7.14
C MET A 220 -6.16 -13.56 7.58
N GLY A 221 -6.65 -12.47 7.00
CA GLY A 221 -7.99 -11.92 7.24
C GLY A 221 -9.12 -12.64 6.52
N ILE A 222 -8.83 -13.61 5.64
CA ILE A 222 -9.84 -14.38 4.91
C ILE A 222 -10.48 -15.39 5.86
N LYS A 223 -11.80 -15.32 6.01
CA LYS A 223 -12.59 -16.32 6.75
C LYS A 223 -12.66 -17.60 5.92
N ASN A 224 -12.47 -18.76 6.56
CA ASN A 224 -12.50 -20.08 5.90
C ASN A 224 -11.56 -20.11 4.67
N PRO A 225 -10.24 -19.84 4.83
CA PRO A 225 -9.30 -19.82 3.72
C PRO A 225 -9.19 -21.19 3.06
N SER A 226 -8.99 -21.20 1.74
CA SER A 226 -8.69 -22.41 1.00
C SER A 226 -7.31 -22.95 1.38
N GLU A 227 -7.05 -24.21 1.08
CA GLU A 227 -5.72 -24.84 1.29
C GLU A 227 -4.62 -24.04 0.58
N GLU A 228 -4.89 -23.52 -0.63
CA GLU A 228 -3.93 -22.70 -1.38
C GLU A 228 -3.60 -21.39 -0.66
N VAL A 229 -4.59 -20.73 -0.05
CA VAL A 229 -4.37 -19.54 0.78
C VAL A 229 -3.55 -19.87 2.02
N ILE A 230 -3.85 -20.98 2.70
CA ILE A 230 -3.10 -21.45 3.87
C ILE A 230 -1.63 -21.69 3.50
N GLN A 231 -1.38 -22.40 2.42
CA GLN A 231 -0.03 -22.66 1.92
C GLN A 231 0.72 -21.39 1.53
N ALA A 232 0.02 -20.41 0.95
CA ALA A 232 0.60 -19.11 0.61
C ALA A 232 1.05 -18.34 1.86
N ILE A 233 0.23 -18.35 2.91
CA ILE A 233 0.57 -17.73 4.20
C ILE A 233 1.77 -18.43 4.83
N GLU A 234 1.74 -19.76 4.93
CA GLU A 234 2.83 -20.55 5.51
C GLU A 234 4.17 -20.32 4.78
N ALA A 235 4.14 -20.26 3.45
CA ALA A 235 5.32 -19.98 2.64
C ALA A 235 5.89 -18.56 2.90
N ALA A 236 5.03 -17.55 2.99
CA ALA A 236 5.45 -16.19 3.29
C ALA A 236 6.05 -16.06 4.69
N ILE A 237 5.43 -16.71 5.70
CA ILE A 237 5.94 -16.74 7.08
C ILE A 237 7.31 -17.44 7.13
N ALA A 238 7.48 -18.54 6.41
CA ALA A 238 8.78 -19.20 6.31
C ALA A 238 9.83 -18.28 5.66
N TRP A 239 9.46 -17.57 4.59
CA TRP A 239 10.35 -16.61 3.94
C TRP A 239 10.74 -15.46 4.90
N PHE A 240 9.82 -14.89 5.66
CA PHE A 240 10.14 -13.83 6.65
C PHE A 240 11.16 -14.33 7.69
N ASN A 241 10.97 -15.54 8.22
CA ASN A 241 11.89 -16.12 9.20
C ASN A 241 13.27 -16.39 8.61
N ASN A 242 13.36 -16.80 7.34
CA ASN A 242 14.61 -17.10 6.67
C ASN A 242 15.34 -15.85 6.15
N SER A 243 14.62 -14.74 5.96
CA SER A 243 15.15 -13.50 5.37
C SER A 243 15.46 -12.43 6.41
N LYS A 244 15.20 -12.67 7.69
CA LYS A 244 15.54 -11.71 8.76
C LYS A 244 17.05 -11.49 8.85
N ILE A 245 17.44 -10.27 9.16
CA ILE A 245 18.82 -9.85 9.37
C ILE A 245 19.02 -9.56 10.84
N GLU A 246 19.99 -10.22 11.45
CA GLU A 246 20.32 -10.07 12.87
C GLU A 246 21.67 -9.37 13.04
N GLY A 247 21.94 -8.82 14.23
CA GLY A 247 23.23 -8.23 14.58
C GLY A 247 23.45 -6.82 14.02
N ILE A 248 22.41 -6.18 13.49
CA ILE A 248 22.49 -4.80 13.01
C ILE A 248 21.26 -3.99 13.41
N ARG A 249 21.40 -2.67 13.46
CA ARG A 249 20.33 -1.70 13.52
C ARG A 249 20.62 -0.50 12.62
N ILE A 250 19.59 0.27 12.29
CA ILE A 250 19.73 1.53 11.58
C ILE A 250 19.70 2.66 12.60
N GLU A 251 20.73 3.50 12.56
CA GLU A 251 20.84 4.68 13.42
C GLU A 251 20.69 5.95 12.59
N ARG A 252 19.90 6.91 13.11
CA ARG A 252 19.83 8.25 12.55
C ARG A 252 20.92 9.11 13.15
N VAL A 253 21.84 9.55 12.31
CA VAL A 253 22.97 10.41 12.72
C VAL A 253 22.64 11.84 12.29
N PRO A 254 22.50 12.80 13.25
CA PRO A 254 22.25 14.20 12.92
C PRO A 254 23.36 14.78 12.04
N LEU A 255 22.99 15.56 11.05
CA LEU A 255 23.90 16.26 10.14
C LEU A 255 23.94 17.75 10.45
N GLN A 256 25.10 18.40 10.20
CA GLN A 256 25.29 19.83 10.41
C GLN A 256 26.04 20.46 9.22
N GLY A 257 25.76 21.73 8.97
CA GLY A 257 26.48 22.53 7.97
C GLY A 257 26.38 21.97 6.56
N LYS A 258 27.52 21.78 5.90
CA LYS A 258 27.61 21.33 4.50
C LYS A 258 27.17 19.89 4.29
N ASP A 259 27.14 19.07 5.32
CA ASP A 259 26.76 17.65 5.23
C ASP A 259 25.28 17.46 4.91
N ILE A 260 24.44 18.49 5.13
CA ILE A 260 23.00 18.46 4.84
C ILE A 260 22.71 18.60 3.33
N ILE A 261 23.59 19.21 2.54
CA ILE A 261 23.29 19.69 1.18
C ILE A 261 22.79 18.58 0.24
N ASN A 262 23.26 17.35 0.41
CA ASN A 262 22.91 16.23 -0.47
C ASN A 262 21.88 15.26 0.19
N HIS A 263 21.30 15.62 1.34
CA HIS A 263 20.34 14.79 2.07
C HIS A 263 18.95 15.38 1.98
N GLU A 264 17.95 14.53 2.03
CA GLU A 264 16.53 14.95 2.06
C GLU A 264 16.13 15.47 3.45
N TYR A 265 16.78 14.98 4.50
CA TYR A 265 16.53 15.34 5.89
C TYR A 265 17.83 15.75 6.61
N PRO A 266 17.75 16.45 7.75
CA PRO A 266 18.93 16.89 8.51
C PRO A 266 19.57 15.74 9.34
N TYR A 267 19.51 14.53 8.83
CA TYR A 267 20.16 13.33 9.38
C TYR A 267 20.53 12.36 8.27
N ASP A 268 21.45 11.45 8.56
CA ASP A 268 21.74 10.30 7.72
C ASP A 268 21.35 9.00 8.41
N ASN A 269 21.03 7.97 7.64
CA ASN A 269 20.82 6.62 8.11
C ASN A 269 22.10 5.80 7.93
N VAL A 270 22.60 5.24 9.01
CA VAL A 270 23.80 4.38 9.00
C VAL A 270 23.50 3.01 9.60
N VAL A 271 24.15 1.98 9.06
CA VAL A 271 24.08 0.62 9.60
C VAL A 271 25.09 0.50 10.73
N VAL A 272 24.65 0.11 11.93
CA VAL A 272 25.46 -0.10 13.11
C VAL A 272 25.38 -1.57 13.53
N LYS A 273 26.55 -2.18 13.84
CA LYS A 273 26.57 -3.51 14.44
C LYS A 273 26.00 -3.46 15.86
N ASP A 274 25.04 -4.32 16.14
CA ASP A 274 24.40 -4.45 17.45
C ASP A 274 23.80 -5.85 17.61
N GLU A 275 24.53 -6.72 18.28
CA GLU A 275 24.11 -8.12 18.52
C GLU A 275 22.87 -8.24 19.41
N THR A 276 22.46 -7.16 20.06
CA THR A 276 21.27 -7.12 20.92
C THR A 276 20.04 -6.54 20.22
N ALA A 277 20.22 -5.99 19.00
CA ALA A 277 19.14 -5.40 18.25
C ALA A 277 18.12 -6.47 17.80
N PRO A 278 16.82 -6.14 17.78
CA PRO A 278 15.83 -7.02 17.17
C PRO A 278 16.13 -7.23 15.69
N ALA A 279 15.72 -8.39 15.16
CA ALA A 279 15.86 -8.70 13.74
C ALA A 279 15.18 -7.63 12.86
N ILE A 280 15.84 -7.27 11.77
CA ILE A 280 15.39 -6.30 10.79
C ILE A 280 15.34 -6.95 9.40
N TRP A 281 14.59 -6.37 8.47
CA TRP A 281 14.52 -6.85 7.09
C TRP A 281 14.98 -5.78 6.12
N SER A 282 15.63 -6.22 5.03
CA SER A 282 15.82 -5.36 3.84
C SER A 282 14.48 -5.18 3.15
N ARG A 283 14.30 -4.03 2.49
CA ARG A 283 13.11 -3.84 1.67
C ARG A 283 13.11 -4.75 0.46
N PHE A 284 14.28 -4.95 -0.18
CA PHE A 284 14.44 -5.77 -1.37
C PHE A 284 15.40 -6.94 -1.17
N TYR A 285 15.05 -8.06 -1.81
CA TYR A 285 15.86 -9.28 -1.88
C TYR A 285 15.93 -9.77 -3.32
N GLU A 286 17.10 -10.28 -3.72
CA GLU A 286 17.30 -10.85 -5.04
C GLU A 286 16.34 -12.00 -5.34
N LEU A 287 15.87 -12.04 -6.58
CA LEU A 287 14.99 -13.11 -7.06
C LEU A 287 15.73 -14.45 -7.17
N SER A 288 17.04 -14.43 -7.38
CA SER A 288 17.85 -15.64 -7.61
C SER A 288 18.24 -16.38 -6.31
N ASP A 289 18.73 -15.64 -5.31
CA ASP A 289 19.39 -16.21 -4.14
C ASP A 289 18.96 -15.56 -2.81
N ASN A 290 17.97 -14.70 -2.85
CA ASN A 290 17.44 -14.00 -1.67
C ASN A 290 18.45 -13.08 -0.96
N ARG A 291 19.50 -12.65 -1.63
CA ARG A 291 20.46 -11.69 -1.08
C ARG A 291 19.82 -10.30 -0.94
N PRO A 292 19.89 -9.65 0.24
CA PRO A 292 19.42 -8.27 0.40
C PRO A 292 20.15 -7.32 -0.53
N PHE A 293 19.42 -6.39 -1.16
CA PHE A 293 20.03 -5.37 -2.01
C PHE A 293 19.30 -4.02 -1.89
N MET A 294 19.97 -2.99 -2.39
CA MET A 294 19.48 -1.62 -2.55
C MET A 294 19.83 -1.10 -3.93
N ALA A 295 19.42 0.10 -4.26
CA ALA A 295 19.81 0.72 -5.52
C ALA A 295 20.11 2.21 -5.34
N LYS A 296 21.01 2.73 -6.16
CA LYS A 296 21.23 4.17 -6.32
C LYS A 296 20.07 4.81 -7.09
N ARG A 297 19.95 6.11 -7.04
CA ARG A 297 18.98 6.88 -7.85
C ARG A 297 19.12 6.58 -9.36
N SER A 298 20.31 6.24 -9.82
CA SER A 298 20.59 5.85 -11.20
C SER A 298 19.99 4.50 -11.61
N GLY A 299 19.60 3.67 -10.65
CA GLY A 299 19.20 2.27 -10.87
C GLY A 299 20.34 1.27 -10.74
N GLU A 300 21.55 1.72 -10.40
CA GLU A 300 22.66 0.82 -10.09
C GLU A 300 22.40 0.07 -8.79
N LYS A 301 22.43 -1.26 -8.83
CA LYS A 301 22.27 -2.11 -7.66
C LYS A 301 23.48 -2.04 -6.75
N VAL A 302 23.23 -1.92 -5.45
CA VAL A 302 24.25 -1.88 -4.41
C VAL A 302 23.88 -2.77 -3.23
N TRP A 303 24.86 -3.12 -2.41
CA TRP A 303 24.72 -4.13 -1.34
C TRP A 303 24.88 -3.56 0.06
N LYS A 304 25.25 -2.28 0.15
CA LYS A 304 25.44 -1.56 1.40
C LYS A 304 24.66 -0.25 1.36
N LEU A 305 24.03 0.09 2.48
CA LEU A 305 23.30 1.35 2.61
C LEU A 305 24.20 2.57 2.33
N SER A 306 25.45 2.50 2.76
CA SER A 306 26.45 3.56 2.51
C SER A 306 26.71 3.87 1.04
N ASP A 307 26.42 2.93 0.13
CA ASP A 307 26.63 3.10 -1.31
C ASP A 307 25.41 3.72 -2.00
N VAL A 308 24.28 3.82 -1.31
CA VAL A 308 23.07 4.52 -1.80
C VAL A 308 23.30 6.03 -1.74
N ASN A 309 22.76 6.78 -2.71
CA ASN A 309 22.81 8.24 -2.69
C ASN A 309 22.27 8.82 -1.36
N ALA A 310 22.92 9.86 -0.86
CA ALA A 310 22.62 10.45 0.44
C ALA A 310 21.13 10.80 0.60
N GLU A 311 20.51 11.41 -0.41
CA GLU A 311 19.08 11.77 -0.40
C GLU A 311 18.17 10.53 -0.37
N ARG A 312 18.58 9.40 -0.93
CA ARG A 312 17.82 8.15 -0.93
C ARG A 312 18.06 7.30 0.32
N ARG A 313 19.14 7.51 1.07
CA ARG A 313 19.32 6.81 2.34
C ARG A 313 18.27 7.15 3.38
N THR A 314 17.76 8.37 3.35
CA THR A 314 16.74 8.86 4.28
C THR A 314 15.36 9.07 3.65
N GLY A 315 15.30 9.34 2.36
CA GLY A 315 14.06 9.55 1.61
C GLY A 315 13.39 8.26 1.14
N TYR A 316 13.92 7.08 1.51
CA TYR A 316 13.34 5.79 1.17
C TYR A 316 13.69 4.75 2.26
N ASP A 317 12.70 3.95 2.65
CA ASP A 317 12.90 2.94 3.69
C ASP A 317 13.51 1.67 3.13
N TRP A 318 14.84 1.55 3.19
CA TRP A 318 15.60 0.38 2.71
C TRP A 318 15.61 -0.77 3.70
N TYR A 319 15.40 -0.49 4.98
CA TYR A 319 15.29 -1.46 6.07
C TYR A 319 14.06 -1.16 6.92
N GLY A 320 13.47 -2.19 7.49
CA GLY A 320 12.33 -2.02 8.38
C GLY A 320 11.96 -3.28 9.14
N TYR A 321 10.96 -3.15 10.00
CA TYR A 321 10.44 -4.18 10.89
C TYR A 321 9.05 -4.68 10.46
N TRP A 322 8.64 -4.44 9.20
CA TRP A 322 7.29 -4.74 8.68
C TRP A 322 6.83 -6.17 8.96
N PRO A 323 7.66 -7.24 8.77
CA PRO A 323 7.23 -8.61 9.00
C PRO A 323 6.88 -8.95 10.45
N VAL A 324 7.32 -8.14 11.43
CA VAL A 324 7.04 -8.37 12.86
C VAL A 324 5.53 -8.46 13.13
N GLU A 325 4.74 -7.60 12.49
CA GLU A 325 3.29 -7.61 12.64
C GLU A 325 2.68 -8.90 12.08
N ALA A 326 3.05 -9.29 10.87
CA ALA A 326 2.58 -10.53 10.26
C ALA A 326 2.97 -11.77 11.08
N LEU A 327 4.20 -11.82 11.57
CA LEU A 327 4.69 -12.91 12.43
C LEU A 327 3.94 -12.99 13.77
N LYS A 328 3.57 -11.84 14.35
CA LYS A 328 2.75 -11.76 15.55
C LYS A 328 1.32 -12.26 15.28
N MET A 329 0.69 -11.76 14.22
CA MET A 329 -0.66 -12.14 13.83
C MET A 329 -0.76 -13.63 13.47
N TYR A 330 0.25 -14.17 12.80
CA TYR A 330 0.30 -15.58 12.43
C TYR A 330 0.23 -16.53 13.62
N LYS A 331 0.81 -16.18 14.77
CA LYS A 331 0.76 -17.00 15.98
C LYS A 331 -0.69 -17.21 16.45
N GLU A 332 -1.52 -16.18 16.38
CA GLU A 332 -2.93 -16.25 16.74
C GLU A 332 -3.75 -16.91 15.62
N TRP A 333 -3.49 -16.55 14.38
CA TRP A 333 -4.15 -17.12 13.21
C TRP A 333 -3.99 -18.66 13.16
N LYS A 334 -2.79 -19.16 13.40
CA LYS A 334 -2.49 -20.62 13.38
C LYS A 334 -3.25 -21.41 14.45
N LYS A 335 -3.64 -20.77 15.55
CA LYS A 335 -4.43 -21.46 16.60
C LYS A 335 -5.81 -21.92 16.10
N GLN A 336 -6.36 -21.22 15.08
CA GLN A 336 -7.67 -21.55 14.50
C GLN A 336 -7.67 -22.87 13.72
N PHE A 337 -6.51 -23.36 13.31
CA PHE A 337 -6.33 -24.57 12.50
C PHE A 337 -5.66 -25.72 13.26
N LYS A 338 -5.43 -25.56 14.57
CA LYS A 338 -4.99 -26.65 15.45
C LYS A 338 -6.22 -27.43 15.91
N HIS A 339 -6.54 -28.49 15.18
CA HIS A 339 -7.45 -29.54 15.62
C HIS A 339 -6.68 -30.83 15.84
#